data_7e520941ba18955ff26f84012e19298d
#
_entry.id   7e520941ba18955ff26f84012e19298d
#
_cell.length_a   1.000
_cell.length_b   1.000
_cell.length_c   1.000
_cell.angle_alpha   90.00
_cell.angle_beta   90.00
_cell.angle_gamma   90.00
#
_symmetry.space_group_name_H-M   'P 1'
#
loop_
_entity.id
_entity.type
_entity.pdbx_description
1 polymer ?
#
loop_
_entity_poly.entity_id
_entity_poly.type
_entity_poly.pdbx_seq_one_letter_code
_entity_poly.pdbx_strand_id
1 'polypeptide(L)'
;MIKKSIFAVASAALAVGCTAVAAEAADIFTLESTTFADGKMMPKKVANSKANMATNPNCVGDDISPQFSWRNVPDGTKSLVFLMIDPEGRGGAGVNHWVAYGISPSVTGFAEGEVSKPSDKYVGGKSTQGVAFYSGPCTPPNQMAHHYTFDLIATDLAPTELPPGLTREEVTAKLAPPAQPPAHTKGVAGMVGLFVNPWHE
;
A
#
# COMPACT_ATOMS: atom_id res chain seq x y z
N MET A 1 -21.47 86.50 -25.11
CA MET A 1 -20.48 85.49 -25.46
C MET A 1 -20.23 84.61 -24.20
N ILE A 2 -20.78 83.40 -24.18
CA ILE A 2 -20.69 82.49 -23.06
C ILE A 2 -19.67 81.41 -23.41
N LYS A 3 -18.54 81.41 -22.68
CA LYS A 3 -17.50 80.38 -22.84
C LYS A 3 -17.95 79.12 -22.07
N LYS A 4 -18.11 78.00 -22.82
CA LYS A 4 -18.31 76.68 -22.25
C LYS A 4 -16.97 76.03 -21.96
N SER A 5 -16.69 75.80 -20.68
CA SER A 5 -15.55 75.00 -20.25
C SER A 5 -15.97 73.51 -20.25
N ILE A 6 -15.20 72.70 -20.98
CA ILE A 6 -15.35 71.26 -21.04
C ILE A 6 -14.37 70.67 -20.01
N PHE A 7 -14.93 70.02 -18.97
CA PHE A 7 -14.12 69.19 -18.03
C PHE A 7 -13.96 67.78 -18.60
N ALA A 8 -12.73 67.41 -18.90
CA ALA A 8 -12.40 66.02 -19.25
C ALA A 8 -12.18 65.22 -17.95
N VAL A 9 -13.01 64.22 -17.72
CA VAL A 9 -12.84 63.25 -16.64
C VAL A 9 -11.96 62.14 -17.16
N ALA A 10 -10.75 62.00 -16.62
CA ALA A 10 -9.85 60.90 -16.88
C ALA A 10 -10.20 59.70 -15.93
N SER A 11 -10.75 58.63 -16.50
CA SER A 11 -10.99 57.38 -15.74
C SER A 11 -9.70 56.55 -15.71
N ALA A 12 -9.08 56.44 -14.56
CA ALA A 12 -7.99 55.49 -14.32
C ALA A 12 -8.53 54.11 -14.03
N ALA A 13 -8.31 53.20 -14.97
CA ALA A 13 -8.65 51.80 -14.78
C ALA A 13 -7.54 51.11 -13.95
N LEU A 14 -7.88 50.68 -12.73
CA LEU A 14 -6.98 49.90 -11.87
C LEU A 14 -7.06 48.44 -12.37
N ALA A 15 -6.02 47.94 -13.05
CA ALA A 15 -5.88 46.55 -13.39
C ALA A 15 -5.43 45.76 -12.12
N VAL A 16 -6.35 45.06 -11.47
CA VAL A 16 -6.02 44.09 -10.41
C VAL A 16 -5.46 42.84 -11.10
N GLY A 17 -4.14 42.69 -11.07
CA GLY A 17 -3.47 41.47 -11.52
C GLY A 17 -3.73 40.33 -10.53
N CYS A 18 -4.59 39.41 -10.91
CA CYS A 18 -4.76 38.14 -10.18
C CYS A 18 -3.56 37.24 -10.49
N THR A 19 -2.56 37.20 -9.61
CA THR A 19 -1.50 36.19 -9.67
C THR A 19 -2.11 34.89 -9.17
N ALA A 20 -2.43 33.97 -10.09
CA ALA A 20 -2.75 32.60 -9.74
C ALA A 20 -1.49 31.95 -9.14
N VAL A 21 -1.47 31.75 -7.82
CA VAL A 21 -0.51 30.86 -7.18
C VAL A 21 -0.91 29.46 -7.60
N ALA A 22 -0.13 28.85 -8.51
CA ALA A 22 -0.26 27.43 -8.78
C ALA A 22 0.01 26.71 -7.46
N ALA A 23 -1.01 26.09 -6.86
CA ALA A 23 -0.82 25.18 -5.77
C ALA A 23 0.01 24.01 -6.32
N GLU A 24 1.24 23.86 -5.85
CA GLU A 24 2.06 22.69 -6.14
C GLU A 24 1.32 21.48 -5.59
N ALA A 25 0.99 20.52 -6.48
CA ALA A 25 0.31 19.30 -6.06
C ALA A 25 1.21 18.59 -5.03
N ALA A 26 0.68 18.38 -3.83
CA ALA A 26 1.44 17.68 -2.78
C ALA A 26 1.90 16.31 -3.32
N ASP A 27 3.15 15.97 -3.07
CA ASP A 27 3.71 14.66 -3.43
C ASP A 27 2.91 13.55 -2.71
N ILE A 28 2.22 12.72 -3.48
CA ILE A 28 1.38 11.65 -2.94
C ILE A 28 2.25 10.45 -2.57
N PHE A 29 2.13 9.97 -1.33
CA PHE A 29 2.71 8.69 -0.91
C PHE A 29 2.10 7.58 -1.77
N THR A 30 2.93 6.90 -2.54
CA THR A 30 2.50 5.99 -3.60
C THR A 30 3.17 4.64 -3.47
N LEU A 31 2.39 3.56 -3.67
CA LEU A 31 2.82 2.19 -3.83
C LEU A 31 2.52 1.74 -5.25
N GLU A 32 3.47 1.12 -5.93
CA GLU A 32 3.35 0.68 -7.32
C GLU A 32 3.97 -0.72 -7.50
N SER A 33 3.55 -1.41 -8.54
CA SER A 33 4.13 -2.69 -8.96
C SER A 33 4.29 -2.73 -10.49
N THR A 34 5.38 -3.31 -10.95
CA THR A 34 5.58 -3.66 -12.38
C THR A 34 5.05 -5.06 -12.68
N THR A 35 4.73 -5.86 -11.66
CA THR A 35 4.20 -7.23 -11.83
C THR A 35 2.73 -7.23 -12.21
N PHE A 36 1.94 -6.26 -11.71
CA PHE A 36 0.54 -6.06 -12.06
C PHE A 36 0.14 -4.60 -11.83
N ALA A 37 -0.88 -4.12 -12.54
CA ALA A 37 -1.44 -2.79 -12.30
C ALA A 37 -2.52 -2.83 -11.22
N ASP A 38 -2.74 -1.71 -10.52
CA ASP A 38 -3.78 -1.58 -9.51
C ASP A 38 -5.16 -1.94 -10.05
N GLY A 39 -5.91 -2.75 -9.30
CA GLY A 39 -7.23 -3.27 -9.67
C GLY A 39 -7.20 -4.31 -10.80
N LYS A 40 -6.04 -4.87 -11.18
CA LYS A 40 -5.92 -5.84 -12.27
C LYS A 40 -5.56 -7.23 -11.77
N MET A 41 -5.77 -8.22 -12.66
CA MET A 41 -5.40 -9.62 -12.39
C MET A 41 -3.89 -9.73 -12.18
N MET A 42 -3.53 -10.42 -11.12
CA MET A 42 -2.14 -10.79 -10.86
C MET A 42 -1.75 -12.00 -11.71
N PRO A 43 -0.51 -12.09 -12.19
CA PRO A 43 -0.04 -13.24 -12.95
C PRO A 43 0.00 -14.51 -12.08
N LYS A 44 -0.20 -15.67 -12.69
CA LYS A 44 -0.26 -16.98 -12.00
C LYS A 44 0.94 -17.25 -11.09
N LYS A 45 2.14 -16.83 -11.51
CA LYS A 45 3.38 -17.04 -10.75
C LYS A 45 3.36 -16.50 -9.32
N VAL A 46 2.55 -15.47 -9.04
CA VAL A 46 2.46 -14.88 -7.69
C VAL A 46 1.60 -15.71 -6.74
N ALA A 47 0.73 -16.58 -7.26
CA ALA A 47 -0.05 -17.47 -6.39
C ALA A 47 0.86 -18.48 -5.70
N ASN A 48 0.44 -18.92 -4.52
CA ASN A 48 1.19 -19.91 -3.75
C ASN A 48 1.31 -21.23 -4.51
N SER A 49 2.32 -22.00 -4.20
CA SER A 49 2.66 -23.23 -4.87
C SER A 49 2.26 -24.47 -4.07
N LYS A 50 2.05 -25.59 -4.76
CA LYS A 50 1.89 -26.90 -4.12
C LYS A 50 3.14 -27.34 -3.33
N ALA A 51 4.31 -26.80 -3.68
CA ALA A 51 5.54 -27.10 -2.96
C ALA A 51 5.50 -26.51 -1.54
N ASN A 52 4.91 -25.32 -1.38
CA ASN A 52 4.81 -24.65 -0.08
C ASN A 52 3.55 -25.06 0.70
N MET A 53 2.46 -25.35 -0.02
CA MET A 53 1.15 -25.68 0.55
C MET A 53 0.62 -27.01 -0.04
N ALA A 54 1.38 -28.10 0.15
CA ALA A 54 1.12 -29.39 -0.49
C ALA A 54 -0.30 -29.99 -0.25
N THR A 55 -0.93 -29.65 0.87
CA THR A 55 -2.28 -30.10 1.22
C THR A 55 -3.39 -29.21 0.65
N ASN A 56 -3.07 -28.06 0.09
CA ASN A 56 -4.04 -27.15 -0.50
C ASN A 56 -4.05 -27.24 -2.04
N PRO A 57 -5.07 -27.88 -2.64
CA PRO A 57 -5.14 -28.06 -4.09
C PRO A 57 -5.33 -26.75 -4.87
N ASN A 58 -5.70 -25.66 -4.17
CA ASN A 58 -5.97 -24.36 -4.77
C ASN A 58 -4.70 -23.54 -5.02
N CYS A 59 -3.55 -23.97 -4.49
CA CYS A 59 -2.27 -23.31 -4.70
C CYS A 59 -1.67 -23.75 -6.04
N VAL A 60 -1.82 -22.90 -7.05
CA VAL A 60 -1.57 -23.23 -8.47
C VAL A 60 -0.37 -22.49 -9.08
N GLY A 61 0.26 -21.59 -8.31
CA GLY A 61 1.35 -20.73 -8.76
C GLY A 61 2.74 -21.24 -8.36
N ASP A 62 3.68 -20.29 -8.31
CA ASP A 62 5.10 -20.50 -8.01
C ASP A 62 5.53 -19.82 -6.70
N ASP A 63 4.62 -19.10 -6.03
CA ASP A 63 4.84 -18.31 -4.82
C ASP A 63 5.93 -17.22 -4.97
N ILE A 64 6.00 -16.64 -6.15
CA ILE A 64 6.93 -15.54 -6.45
C ILE A 64 6.27 -14.23 -6.02
N SER A 65 6.84 -13.57 -5.01
CA SER A 65 6.32 -12.26 -4.56
C SER A 65 6.39 -11.23 -5.68
N PRO A 66 5.36 -10.38 -5.86
CA PRO A 66 5.40 -9.28 -6.82
C PRO A 66 6.57 -8.33 -6.53
N GLN A 67 7.04 -7.64 -7.57
CA GLN A 67 7.87 -6.46 -7.41
C GLN A 67 7.01 -5.33 -6.83
N PHE A 68 7.55 -4.58 -5.88
CA PHE A 68 6.95 -3.36 -5.33
C PHE A 68 7.96 -2.23 -5.31
N SER A 69 7.48 -1.02 -5.54
CA SER A 69 8.23 0.21 -5.33
C SER A 69 7.33 1.27 -4.70
N TRP A 70 7.93 2.17 -3.93
CA TRP A 70 7.21 3.27 -3.31
C TRP A 70 8.03 4.55 -3.29
N ARG A 71 7.33 5.67 -3.24
CA ARG A 71 7.91 7.01 -3.23
C ARG A 71 7.08 7.97 -2.38
N ASN A 72 7.66 9.14 -2.12
CA ASN A 72 7.02 10.22 -1.36
C ASN A 72 6.56 9.76 0.02
N VAL A 73 7.43 9.01 0.70
CA VAL A 73 7.19 8.59 2.09
C VAL A 73 7.02 9.82 2.97
N PRO A 74 5.94 9.93 3.76
CA PRO A 74 5.66 11.11 4.58
C PRO A 74 6.81 11.48 5.54
N ASP A 75 7.01 12.76 5.74
CA ASP A 75 7.99 13.28 6.69
C ASP A 75 7.76 12.77 8.11
N GLY A 76 8.84 12.54 8.84
CA GLY A 76 8.81 12.00 10.20
C GLY A 76 8.56 10.50 10.28
N THR A 77 8.53 9.79 9.14
CA THR A 77 8.50 8.32 9.11
C THR A 77 9.80 7.75 9.64
N LYS A 78 9.70 6.84 10.60
CA LYS A 78 10.83 6.10 11.16
C LYS A 78 10.89 4.65 10.68
N SER A 79 9.72 4.06 10.35
CA SER A 79 9.65 2.75 9.70
C SER A 79 8.39 2.61 8.86
N LEU A 80 8.34 1.54 8.06
CA LEU A 80 7.18 1.18 7.26
C LEU A 80 6.67 -0.20 7.68
N VAL A 81 5.36 -0.38 7.49
CA VAL A 81 4.66 -1.66 7.63
C VAL A 81 4.07 -2.03 6.27
N PHE A 82 4.22 -3.27 5.85
CA PHE A 82 3.64 -3.80 4.63
C PHE A 82 2.72 -4.98 4.96
N LEU A 83 1.47 -4.91 4.51
CA LEU A 83 0.45 -5.92 4.75
C LEU A 83 -0.10 -6.43 3.41
N MET A 84 -0.36 -7.74 3.31
CA MET A 84 -1.14 -8.33 2.23
C MET A 84 -2.31 -9.11 2.81
N ILE A 85 -3.52 -8.75 2.39
CA ILE A 85 -4.77 -9.25 2.96
C ILE A 85 -5.71 -9.70 1.84
N ASP A 86 -6.36 -10.85 2.04
CA ASP A 86 -7.51 -11.32 1.25
C ASP A 86 -8.76 -11.23 2.15
N PRO A 87 -9.60 -10.21 2.02
CA PRO A 87 -10.80 -10.05 2.83
C PRO A 87 -11.87 -11.12 2.58
N GLU A 88 -11.93 -11.70 1.37
CA GLU A 88 -12.88 -12.78 1.02
C GLU A 88 -12.43 -14.15 1.53
N GLY A 89 -11.16 -14.30 1.88
CA GLY A 89 -10.60 -15.56 2.35
C GLY A 89 -11.30 -16.09 3.60
N ARG A 90 -11.30 -17.42 3.78
CA ARG A 90 -11.93 -18.12 4.90
C ARG A 90 -13.42 -17.78 5.08
N GLY A 91 -14.12 -17.64 3.95
CA GLY A 91 -15.56 -17.35 3.96
C GLY A 91 -15.89 -15.93 4.43
N GLY A 92 -15.03 -14.95 4.13
CA GLY A 92 -15.21 -13.56 4.51
C GLY A 92 -14.62 -13.19 5.89
N ALA A 93 -13.98 -14.15 6.58
CA ALA A 93 -13.28 -13.85 7.84
C ALA A 93 -11.90 -13.20 7.61
N GLY A 94 -11.42 -13.21 6.39
CA GLY A 94 -10.14 -12.66 5.98
C GLY A 94 -8.94 -13.59 6.19
N VAL A 95 -7.95 -13.41 5.34
CA VAL A 95 -6.65 -14.09 5.40
C VAL A 95 -5.54 -13.05 5.35
N ASN A 96 -4.64 -13.07 6.33
CA ASN A 96 -3.42 -12.29 6.31
C ASN A 96 -2.35 -13.11 5.58
N HIS A 97 -2.02 -12.72 4.35
CA HIS A 97 -1.05 -13.41 3.50
C HIS A 97 0.39 -13.03 3.84
N TRP A 98 0.61 -11.78 4.21
CA TRP A 98 1.93 -11.28 4.59
C TRP A 98 1.80 -10.13 5.59
N VAL A 99 2.65 -10.17 6.63
CA VAL A 99 2.75 -9.15 7.67
C VAL A 99 4.23 -8.83 7.83
N ALA A 100 4.66 -7.64 7.40
CA ALA A 100 6.04 -7.18 7.50
C ALA A 100 6.05 -5.78 8.12
N TYR A 101 6.98 -5.53 9.03
CA TYR A 101 7.12 -4.24 9.70
C TYR A 101 8.58 -3.93 10.05
N GLY A 102 8.84 -2.74 10.58
CA GLY A 102 10.21 -2.30 10.86
C GLY A 102 11.05 -2.09 9.59
N ILE A 103 10.41 -1.91 8.43
CA ILE A 103 11.08 -1.62 7.16
C ILE A 103 11.71 -0.23 7.27
N SER A 104 13.02 -0.11 7.02
CA SER A 104 13.69 1.19 7.03
C SER A 104 13.13 2.13 5.95
N PRO A 105 12.95 3.44 6.22
CA PRO A 105 12.56 4.42 5.20
C PRO A 105 13.55 4.53 4.03
N SER A 106 14.77 4.05 4.20
CA SER A 106 15.76 3.98 3.11
C SER A 106 15.49 2.86 2.10
N VAL A 107 14.65 1.88 2.44
CA VAL A 107 14.15 0.87 1.51
C VAL A 107 13.06 1.51 0.67
N THR A 108 13.19 1.45 -0.64
CA THR A 108 12.24 2.06 -1.60
C THR A 108 11.49 1.01 -2.41
N GLY A 109 11.62 -0.26 -2.07
CA GLY A 109 10.94 -1.34 -2.78
C GLY A 109 11.48 -2.73 -2.47
N PHE A 110 10.81 -3.70 -3.04
CA PHE A 110 11.21 -5.11 -3.06
C PHE A 110 11.25 -5.59 -4.50
N ALA A 111 12.32 -6.29 -4.87
CA ALA A 111 12.41 -6.95 -6.16
C ALA A 111 11.43 -8.13 -6.24
N GLU A 112 11.09 -8.55 -7.47
CA GLU A 112 10.28 -9.74 -7.69
C GLU A 112 10.96 -10.97 -7.06
N GLY A 113 10.20 -11.75 -6.29
CA GLY A 113 10.68 -12.93 -5.59
C GLY A 113 11.52 -12.66 -4.33
N GLU A 114 11.86 -11.43 -4.05
CA GLU A 114 12.75 -11.08 -2.93
C GLU A 114 12.16 -11.48 -1.58
N VAL A 115 10.86 -11.26 -1.40
CA VAL A 115 10.17 -11.50 -0.14
C VAL A 115 9.36 -12.80 -0.10
N SER A 116 9.57 -13.70 -1.07
CA SER A 116 9.10 -15.10 -1.05
C SER A 116 9.84 -15.96 -0.02
N LYS A 117 10.72 -15.38 0.75
CA LYS A 117 11.56 -15.99 1.79
C LYS A 117 11.88 -14.93 2.86
N PRO A 118 12.40 -15.33 4.03
CA PRO A 118 12.85 -14.36 5.03
C PRO A 118 13.86 -13.35 4.45
N SER A 119 13.74 -12.09 4.85
CA SER A 119 14.61 -10.98 4.42
C SER A 119 15.06 -10.19 5.65
N ASP A 120 16.23 -9.59 5.59
CA ASP A 120 16.77 -8.69 6.61
C ASP A 120 16.24 -7.25 6.49
N LYS A 121 15.47 -6.95 5.44
CA LYS A 121 14.88 -5.63 5.22
C LYS A 121 13.66 -5.34 6.11
N TYR A 122 13.11 -6.36 6.77
CA TYR A 122 11.92 -6.23 7.63
C TYR A 122 11.89 -7.27 8.74
N VAL A 123 11.07 -7.01 9.74
CA VAL A 123 10.67 -8.00 10.74
C VAL A 123 9.41 -8.70 10.23
N GLY A 124 9.48 -10.02 10.08
CA GLY A 124 8.34 -10.84 9.69
C GLY A 124 7.36 -11.03 10.86
N GLY A 125 6.09 -10.69 10.60
CA GLY A 125 4.98 -10.94 11.50
C GLY A 125 4.36 -12.33 11.29
N LYS A 126 3.36 -12.63 12.08
CA LYS A 126 2.62 -13.89 12.03
C LYS A 126 1.45 -13.77 11.07
N SER A 127 1.58 -14.37 9.89
CA SER A 127 0.48 -14.48 8.92
C SER A 127 -0.49 -15.61 9.28
N THR A 128 -1.68 -15.62 8.67
CA THR A 128 -2.63 -16.74 8.78
C THR A 128 -2.11 -18.01 8.12
N GLN A 129 -1.11 -17.89 7.26
CA GLN A 129 -0.46 -19.02 6.57
C GLN A 129 0.66 -19.66 7.41
N GLY A 130 0.97 -19.09 8.59
CA GLY A 130 1.99 -19.62 9.48
C GLY A 130 3.43 -19.29 9.08
N VAL A 131 3.63 -18.43 8.07
CA VAL A 131 4.95 -17.97 7.62
C VAL A 131 5.14 -16.48 7.87
N ALA A 132 6.40 -16.06 8.01
CA ALA A 132 6.79 -14.68 8.28
C ALA A 132 7.29 -13.92 7.04
N PHE A 133 6.91 -14.38 5.87
CA PHE A 133 7.25 -13.82 4.56
C PHE A 133 6.05 -13.95 3.63
N TYR A 134 6.15 -13.44 2.40
CA TYR A 134 5.08 -13.50 1.42
C TYR A 134 4.57 -14.93 1.22
N SER A 135 3.25 -15.06 1.21
CA SER A 135 2.54 -16.29 0.87
C SER A 135 1.41 -15.93 -0.09
N GLY A 136 1.53 -16.35 -1.33
CA GLY A 136 0.65 -15.94 -2.41
C GLY A 136 -0.78 -16.46 -2.32
N PRO A 137 -1.67 -16.03 -3.23
CA PRO A 137 -3.04 -16.49 -3.35
C PRO A 137 -3.19 -18.01 -3.47
N CYS A 138 -4.19 -18.56 -2.78
CA CYS A 138 -4.68 -19.94 -2.97
C CYS A 138 -6.22 -19.93 -3.02
N THR A 139 -6.77 -19.12 -3.92
CA THR A 139 -8.21 -18.89 -4.06
C THR A 139 -8.92 -20.19 -4.39
N PRO A 140 -10.02 -20.56 -3.70
CA PRO A 140 -10.82 -21.74 -4.06
C PRO A 140 -11.39 -21.63 -5.48
N PRO A 141 -11.58 -22.76 -6.19
CA PRO A 141 -12.13 -22.73 -7.53
C PRO A 141 -13.62 -22.37 -7.54
N ASN A 142 -14.09 -21.93 -8.70
CA ASN A 142 -15.51 -21.61 -8.97
C ASN A 142 -16.05 -20.44 -8.10
N GLN A 143 -15.20 -19.53 -7.69
CA GLN A 143 -15.57 -18.27 -7.04
C GLN A 143 -15.22 -17.10 -7.95
N MET A 144 -15.76 -15.92 -7.63
CA MET A 144 -15.29 -14.67 -8.24
C MET A 144 -13.84 -14.42 -7.83
N ALA A 145 -13.16 -13.55 -8.57
CA ALA A 145 -11.82 -13.14 -8.20
C ALA A 145 -11.82 -12.53 -6.79
N HIS A 146 -10.89 -12.98 -5.94
CA HIS A 146 -10.64 -12.36 -4.66
C HIS A 146 -9.80 -11.08 -4.83
N HIS A 147 -9.98 -10.13 -3.94
CA HIS A 147 -9.23 -8.88 -3.87
C HIS A 147 -8.10 -9.04 -2.85
N TYR A 148 -6.89 -8.90 -3.31
CA TYR A 148 -5.71 -8.89 -2.44
C TYR A 148 -5.28 -7.45 -2.24
N THR A 149 -5.51 -6.90 -1.05
CA THR A 149 -5.04 -5.55 -0.71
C THR A 149 -3.59 -5.60 -0.27
N PHE A 150 -2.81 -4.66 -0.78
CA PHE A 150 -1.42 -4.43 -0.41
C PHE A 150 -1.35 -3.05 0.21
N ASP A 151 -1.15 -2.98 1.53
CA ASP A 151 -1.14 -1.73 2.28
C ASP A 151 0.28 -1.44 2.78
N LEU A 152 0.83 -0.29 2.38
CA LEU A 152 2.10 0.23 2.87
C LEU A 152 1.82 1.39 3.82
N ILE A 153 2.13 1.22 5.09
CA ILE A 153 1.83 2.17 6.16
C ILE A 153 3.12 2.81 6.65
N ALA A 154 3.21 4.12 6.56
CA ALA A 154 4.29 4.90 7.13
C ALA A 154 4.01 5.19 8.61
N THR A 155 4.99 4.97 9.50
CA THR A 155 4.83 5.16 10.94
C THR A 155 6.02 5.88 11.59
N ASP A 156 5.77 6.56 12.70
CA ASP A 156 6.81 7.17 13.53
C ASP A 156 7.36 6.22 14.61
N LEU A 157 6.92 4.95 14.63
CA LEU A 157 7.56 3.92 15.43
C LEU A 157 8.92 3.54 14.82
N ALA A 158 9.94 3.43 15.66
CA ALA A 158 11.24 2.96 15.20
C ALA A 158 11.19 1.47 14.79
N PRO A 159 12.08 1.00 13.89
CA PRO A 159 12.06 -0.40 13.42
C PRO A 159 12.07 -1.46 14.51
N THR A 160 12.65 -1.15 15.68
CA THR A 160 12.79 -2.06 16.82
C THR A 160 11.67 -1.97 17.85
N GLU A 161 10.72 -1.05 17.70
CA GLU A 161 9.63 -0.87 18.67
C GLU A 161 8.52 -1.93 18.54
N LEU A 162 8.47 -2.62 17.40
CA LEU A 162 7.56 -3.73 17.18
C LEU A 162 8.34 -5.06 17.30
N PRO A 163 8.10 -5.88 18.33
CA PRO A 163 8.81 -7.13 18.50
C PRO A 163 8.45 -8.15 17.41
N PRO A 164 9.31 -9.14 17.12
CA PRO A 164 9.03 -10.19 16.14
C PRO A 164 7.76 -11.00 16.47
N GLY A 165 7.08 -11.50 15.42
CA GLY A 165 5.97 -12.45 15.55
C GLY A 165 4.62 -11.84 15.90
N LEU A 166 4.46 -10.51 15.78
CA LEU A 166 3.15 -9.86 15.91
C LEU A 166 2.23 -10.26 14.76
N THR A 167 0.95 -10.44 15.05
CA THR A 167 -0.11 -10.56 14.06
C THR A 167 -0.41 -9.20 13.45
N ARG A 168 -1.15 -9.18 12.34
CA ARG A 168 -1.67 -7.94 11.75
C ARG A 168 -2.44 -7.10 12.75
N GLU A 169 -3.33 -7.74 13.52
CA GLU A 169 -4.20 -7.09 14.50
C GLU A 169 -3.38 -6.42 15.61
N GLU A 170 -2.33 -7.10 16.07
CA GLU A 170 -1.41 -6.54 17.09
C GLU A 170 -0.59 -5.39 16.53
N VAL A 171 -0.12 -5.48 15.29
CA VAL A 171 0.58 -4.38 14.60
C VAL A 171 -0.36 -3.18 14.44
N THR A 172 -1.55 -3.39 13.86
CA THR A 172 -2.50 -2.30 13.62
C THR A 172 -3.00 -1.64 14.90
N ALA A 173 -3.18 -2.41 15.98
CA ALA A 173 -3.54 -1.87 17.30
C ALA A 173 -2.45 -0.95 17.88
N LYS A 174 -1.17 -1.21 17.56
CA LYS A 174 -0.05 -0.33 17.96
C LYS A 174 0.04 0.92 17.09
N LEU A 175 -0.28 0.80 15.80
CA LEU A 175 -0.27 1.94 14.86
C LEU A 175 -1.43 2.92 15.09
N ALA A 176 -2.61 2.40 15.43
CA ALA A 176 -3.84 3.16 15.64
C ALA A 176 -4.55 2.68 16.90
N PRO A 177 -4.08 3.03 18.11
CA PRO A 177 -4.74 2.65 19.34
C PRO A 177 -6.18 3.16 19.36
N PRO A 178 -7.19 2.31 19.63
CA PRO A 178 -8.59 2.69 19.54
C PRO A 178 -9.02 3.87 20.44
N ALA A 179 -8.26 4.13 21.49
CA ALA A 179 -8.59 5.13 22.52
C ALA A 179 -7.73 6.40 22.47
N GLN A 180 -6.71 6.50 21.62
CA GLN A 180 -5.78 7.63 21.60
C GLN A 180 -5.31 8.02 20.19
N PRO A 181 -5.98 8.94 19.49
CA PRO A 181 -5.35 9.68 18.40
C PRO A 181 -4.37 10.73 18.97
N PRO A 182 -3.27 11.06 18.29
CA PRO A 182 -2.97 10.60 16.95
C PRO A 182 -2.34 9.22 16.95
N ALA A 183 -2.75 8.43 15.99
CA ALA A 183 -2.10 7.19 15.66
C ALA A 183 -0.62 7.43 15.30
N HIS A 184 0.19 6.42 15.49
CA HIS A 184 1.57 6.40 15.01
C HIS A 184 1.67 6.35 13.46
N THR A 185 0.53 6.34 12.77
CA THR A 185 0.45 6.36 11.30
C THR A 185 0.69 7.76 10.76
N LYS A 186 1.63 7.89 9.82
CA LYS A 186 1.95 9.13 9.09
C LYS A 186 1.26 9.19 7.74
N GLY A 187 0.99 8.05 7.12
CA GLY A 187 0.31 7.92 5.84
C GLY A 187 0.15 6.47 5.44
N VAL A 188 -0.73 6.24 4.48
CA VAL A 188 -0.97 4.91 3.91
C VAL A 188 -1.00 5.04 2.40
N ALA A 189 -0.28 4.14 1.72
CA ALA A 189 -0.38 3.91 0.29
C ALA A 189 -0.83 2.47 0.07
N GLY A 190 -1.66 2.22 -0.92
CA GLY A 190 -2.17 0.87 -1.16
C GLY A 190 -2.44 0.61 -2.63
N MET A 191 -2.55 -0.67 -2.96
CA MET A 191 -3.00 -1.16 -4.25
C MET A 191 -3.74 -2.49 -4.09
N VAL A 192 -4.51 -2.86 -5.10
CA VAL A 192 -5.31 -4.09 -5.13
C VAL A 192 -4.88 -4.95 -6.31
N GLY A 193 -4.57 -6.22 -6.04
CA GLY A 193 -4.43 -7.25 -7.06
C GLY A 193 -5.63 -8.20 -7.02
N LEU A 194 -6.07 -8.67 -8.17
CA LEU A 194 -7.14 -9.67 -8.28
C LEU A 194 -6.53 -11.05 -8.55
N PHE A 195 -7.11 -12.09 -7.98
CA PHE A 195 -6.73 -13.46 -8.31
C PHE A 195 -7.95 -14.38 -8.31
N VAL A 196 -8.03 -15.27 -9.30
CA VAL A 196 -9.10 -16.24 -9.47
C VAL A 196 -8.52 -17.64 -9.73
N ASN A 197 -9.25 -18.69 -9.35
CA ASN A 197 -8.91 -20.06 -9.68
C ASN A 197 -10.12 -20.78 -10.32
N PRO A 198 -10.03 -21.42 -11.52
CA PRO A 198 -8.81 -21.51 -12.33
C PRO A 198 -8.38 -20.13 -12.85
N TRP A 199 -7.07 -19.91 -12.89
CA TRP A 199 -6.51 -18.67 -13.38
C TRP A 199 -6.71 -18.56 -14.90
N HIS A 200 -7.14 -17.38 -15.35
CA HIS A 200 -7.33 -17.04 -16.76
C HIS A 200 -6.55 -15.78 -17.07
N GLU A 201 -5.87 -15.74 -18.23
CA GLU A 201 -5.21 -14.54 -18.77
C GLU A 201 -6.22 -13.48 -19.21
#